data_49a1e48a22006fe34e6d9bf76aad65a6
#
_entry.id   49a1e48a22006fe34e6d9bf76aad65a6
#
_cell.length_a   1.000
_cell.length_b   1.000
_cell.length_c   1.000
_cell.angle_alpha   90.00
_cell.angle_beta   90.00
_cell.angle_gamma   90.00
#
_symmetry.space_group_name_H-M   'P 1'
#
loop_
_entity.id
_entity.type
_entity.pdbx_description
1 polymer ?
#
loop_
_entity_poly.entity_id
_entity_poly.type
_entity_poly.pdbx_seq_one_letter_code
_entity_poly.pdbx_strand_id
1 'polypeptide(L)'
;MKVLVWQWGRFGAGPRTGVDFAMGLNGVPGVSAALSLSRQAEIMRGSDPPYCDLPITTYHDTMGYLARVAQSPFTVKRLARWVRAIQPDLALGAMAGPLDLMMHTALRRAGVPYAVVVHDADPHPGDGYPLQMQLQRMLMQRADALVVLSAHVAARLVEQGFGDKPMIRTVLPQPSIIGLPAVRAHGGPFRLLSFGRLLAYKGLDLLAEALAQVQRQQPMVVRVVGQGPEGRELAALRALPGVTVENRWVPEAEIPALLGWADGLVLSHREASQSGVAAAALASRRFLVATRVGGLAEQAGDNPSALMCDVDVASLTRALLAVQTLPPPSGHAVAGAAQSVALANGLRAALQ
;
A
#
# COMPACT_ATOMS: atom_id res chain seq x y z
N MET A 1 -4.44 -12.62 22.07
CA MET A 1 -5.25 -11.50 21.55
C MET A 1 -5.79 -11.89 20.19
N LYS A 2 -7.11 -11.71 19.98
CA LYS A 2 -7.79 -12.01 18.71
C LYS A 2 -8.18 -10.71 18.01
N VAL A 3 -7.69 -10.48 16.80
CA VAL A 3 -7.92 -9.24 16.02
C VAL A 3 -8.80 -9.55 14.83
N LEU A 4 -9.86 -8.77 14.60
CA LEU A 4 -10.63 -8.81 13.36
C LEU A 4 -10.06 -7.76 12.39
N VAL A 5 -9.43 -8.21 11.32
CA VAL A 5 -8.96 -7.31 10.24
C VAL A 5 -10.02 -7.28 9.14
N TRP A 6 -10.41 -6.06 8.69
CA TRP A 6 -11.32 -5.94 7.54
C TRP A 6 -10.81 -4.95 6.49
N GLN A 7 -11.11 -5.26 5.23
CA GLN A 7 -10.94 -4.37 4.10
C GLN A 7 -11.92 -4.76 2.98
N TRP A 8 -12.80 -3.84 2.58
CA TRP A 8 -13.88 -4.13 1.65
C TRP A 8 -13.76 -3.43 0.30
N GLY A 9 -12.57 -2.98 -0.05
CA GLY A 9 -12.23 -2.52 -1.39
C GLY A 9 -12.27 -3.65 -2.42
N ARG A 10 -12.31 -3.28 -3.68
CA ARG A 10 -12.43 -4.23 -4.79
C ARG A 10 -11.17 -4.32 -5.63
N PHE A 11 -10.42 -3.25 -5.73
CA PHE A 11 -9.25 -3.12 -6.59
C PHE A 11 -8.08 -2.47 -5.85
N GLY A 12 -6.88 -2.64 -6.40
CA GLY A 12 -5.67 -2.01 -5.89
C GLY A 12 -5.14 -2.63 -4.59
N ALA A 13 -4.25 -1.91 -3.95
CA ALA A 13 -3.47 -2.40 -2.81
C ALA A 13 -4.30 -2.66 -1.52
N GLY A 14 -5.50 -2.09 -1.39
CA GLY A 14 -6.29 -2.19 -0.15
C GLY A 14 -6.57 -3.62 0.30
N PRO A 15 -7.19 -4.49 -0.53
CA PRO A 15 -7.45 -5.88 -0.17
C PRO A 15 -6.18 -6.65 0.20
N ARG A 16 -5.08 -6.44 -0.55
CA ARG A 16 -3.77 -7.04 -0.25
C ARG A 16 -3.24 -6.57 1.11
N THR A 17 -3.31 -5.28 1.40
CA THR A 17 -2.90 -4.72 2.70
C THR A 17 -3.68 -5.35 3.86
N GLY A 18 -4.98 -5.61 3.69
CA GLY A 18 -5.78 -6.34 4.68
C GLY A 18 -5.28 -7.75 4.93
N VAL A 19 -4.93 -8.47 3.86
CA VAL A 19 -4.31 -9.82 3.95
C VAL A 19 -2.96 -9.74 4.67
N ASP A 20 -2.10 -8.81 4.26
CA ASP A 20 -0.73 -8.69 4.79
C ASP A 20 -0.75 -8.32 6.29
N PHE A 21 -1.67 -7.46 6.75
CA PHE A 21 -1.88 -7.21 8.17
C PHE A 21 -2.36 -8.46 8.92
N ALA A 22 -3.33 -9.19 8.38
CA ALA A 22 -3.84 -10.40 9.03
C ALA A 22 -2.75 -11.49 9.11
N MET A 23 -1.99 -11.70 8.04
CA MET A 23 -0.87 -12.66 8.01
C MET A 23 0.22 -12.25 9.00
N GLY A 24 0.61 -10.97 9.01
CA GLY A 24 1.62 -10.46 9.93
C GLY A 24 1.22 -10.65 11.40
N LEU A 25 -0.02 -10.33 11.75
CA LEU A 25 -0.55 -10.52 13.10
C LEU A 25 -0.62 -12.01 13.49
N ASN A 26 -1.02 -12.90 12.58
CA ASN A 26 -1.00 -14.35 12.82
C ASN A 26 0.41 -14.92 13.04
N GLY A 27 1.44 -14.24 12.56
CA GLY A 27 2.84 -14.59 12.81
C GLY A 27 3.36 -14.20 14.21
N VAL A 28 2.58 -13.43 15.00
CA VAL A 28 2.98 -12.96 16.33
C VAL A 28 2.51 -13.96 17.40
N PRO A 29 3.40 -14.48 18.27
CA PRO A 29 3.02 -15.41 19.32
C PRO A 29 1.91 -14.86 20.23
N GLY A 30 0.86 -15.65 20.43
CA GLY A 30 -0.29 -15.28 21.25
C GLY A 30 -1.25 -14.26 20.60
N VAL A 31 -1.12 -14.03 19.29
CA VAL A 31 -2.06 -13.23 18.49
C VAL A 31 -2.70 -14.10 17.42
N SER A 32 -3.99 -13.93 17.18
CA SER A 32 -4.70 -14.53 16.05
C SER A 32 -5.47 -13.43 15.31
N ALA A 33 -5.52 -13.48 14.00
CA ALA A 33 -6.27 -12.55 13.18
C ALA A 33 -7.34 -13.29 12.36
N ALA A 34 -8.59 -12.81 12.43
CA ALA A 34 -9.65 -13.18 11.53
C ALA A 34 -9.78 -12.12 10.43
N LEU A 35 -10.00 -12.54 9.18
CA LEU A 35 -9.99 -11.65 8.02
C LEU A 35 -11.38 -11.53 7.38
N SER A 36 -11.80 -10.29 7.07
CA SER A 36 -13.00 -9.99 6.31
C SER A 36 -12.68 -9.18 5.06
N LEU A 37 -12.99 -9.73 3.88
CA LEU A 37 -12.77 -9.09 2.59
C LEU A 37 -14.05 -9.00 1.77
N SER A 38 -14.03 -8.14 0.74
CA SER A 38 -15.06 -8.12 -0.28
C SER A 38 -14.95 -9.36 -1.19
N ARG A 39 -16.08 -10.07 -1.43
CA ARG A 39 -16.16 -11.12 -2.46
C ARG A 39 -15.85 -10.58 -3.86
N GLN A 40 -16.07 -9.28 -4.08
CA GLN A 40 -15.80 -8.59 -5.33
C GLN A 40 -14.35 -8.09 -5.42
N ALA A 41 -13.51 -8.30 -4.40
CA ALA A 41 -12.09 -7.98 -4.48
C ALA A 41 -11.40 -8.81 -5.56
N GLU A 42 -10.50 -8.18 -6.31
CA GLU A 42 -9.74 -8.82 -7.38
C GLU A 42 -9.00 -10.06 -6.87
N ILE A 43 -8.32 -9.94 -5.72
CA ILE A 43 -7.56 -11.04 -5.11
C ILE A 43 -8.43 -12.23 -4.67
N MET A 44 -9.74 -12.00 -4.43
CA MET A 44 -10.69 -13.06 -4.07
C MET A 44 -11.24 -13.81 -5.30
N ARG A 45 -10.94 -13.34 -6.51
CA ARG A 45 -11.38 -13.92 -7.79
C ARG A 45 -10.21 -14.52 -8.58
N GLY A 46 -8.99 -14.43 -8.07
CA GLY A 46 -7.81 -15.06 -8.65
C GLY A 46 -7.84 -16.58 -8.52
N SER A 47 -6.85 -17.25 -9.11
CA SER A 47 -6.69 -18.71 -9.07
C SER A 47 -6.34 -19.24 -7.67
N ASP A 48 -5.75 -18.41 -6.83
CA ASP A 48 -5.33 -18.74 -5.46
C ASP A 48 -5.79 -17.62 -4.49
N PRO A 49 -7.11 -17.61 -4.16
CA PRO A 49 -7.65 -16.57 -3.28
C PRO A 49 -7.15 -16.76 -1.84
N PRO A 50 -6.85 -15.66 -1.12
CA PRO A 50 -6.46 -15.76 0.28
C PRO A 50 -7.59 -16.33 1.14
N TYR A 51 -7.23 -17.04 2.20
CA TYR A 51 -8.22 -17.45 3.20
C TYR A 51 -8.90 -16.23 3.82
N CYS A 52 -10.21 -16.27 3.93
CA CYS A 52 -11.02 -15.18 4.43
C CYS A 52 -12.15 -15.74 5.30
N ASP A 53 -12.16 -15.39 6.59
CA ASP A 53 -13.15 -15.88 7.57
C ASP A 53 -14.55 -15.35 7.28
N LEU A 54 -14.66 -14.10 6.83
CA LEU A 54 -15.93 -13.46 6.52
C LEU A 54 -15.89 -12.73 5.16
N PRO A 55 -16.08 -13.44 4.05
CA PRO A 55 -16.20 -12.82 2.74
C PRO A 55 -17.58 -12.13 2.60
N ILE A 56 -17.59 -10.81 2.45
CA ILE A 56 -18.79 -9.97 2.34
C ILE A 56 -19.09 -9.62 0.88
N THR A 57 -20.34 -9.79 0.46
CA THR A 57 -20.76 -9.24 -0.83
C THR A 57 -20.92 -7.74 -0.71
N THR A 58 -20.09 -6.98 -1.43
CA THR A 58 -20.13 -5.53 -1.50
C THR A 58 -20.95 -5.06 -2.72
N TYR A 59 -20.35 -4.49 -3.72
CA TYR A 59 -21.03 -3.97 -4.92
C TYR A 59 -20.14 -4.12 -6.15
N HIS A 60 -20.75 -4.09 -7.35
CA HIS A 60 -20.02 -4.05 -8.63
C HIS A 60 -20.06 -2.67 -9.26
N ASP A 61 -21.16 -1.93 -9.06
CA ASP A 61 -21.47 -0.65 -9.68
C ASP A 61 -22.19 0.28 -8.69
N THR A 62 -22.57 1.46 -9.14
CA THR A 62 -23.27 2.46 -8.32
C THR A 62 -24.62 1.98 -7.85
N MET A 63 -25.38 1.26 -8.68
CA MET A 63 -26.70 0.74 -8.29
C MET A 63 -26.55 -0.33 -7.22
N GLY A 64 -25.58 -1.23 -7.38
CA GLY A 64 -25.22 -2.22 -6.35
C GLY A 64 -24.77 -1.57 -5.05
N TYR A 65 -24.03 -0.46 -5.10
CA TYR A 65 -23.67 0.31 -3.92
C TYR A 65 -24.91 0.86 -3.19
N LEU A 66 -25.81 1.53 -3.91
CA LEU A 66 -27.06 2.06 -3.35
C LEU A 66 -27.92 0.96 -2.73
N ALA A 67 -28.02 -0.18 -3.40
CA ALA A 67 -28.73 -1.34 -2.87
C ALA A 67 -28.10 -1.85 -1.56
N ARG A 68 -26.76 -1.87 -1.45
CA ARG A 68 -26.07 -2.25 -0.21
C ARG A 68 -26.28 -1.23 0.91
N VAL A 69 -26.29 0.06 0.58
CA VAL A 69 -26.59 1.11 1.56
C VAL A 69 -28.04 0.93 2.07
N ALA A 70 -29.01 0.69 1.19
CA ALA A 70 -30.39 0.44 1.60
C ALA A 70 -30.54 -0.84 2.48
N GLN A 71 -29.75 -1.88 2.21
CA GLN A 71 -29.71 -3.13 2.99
C GLN A 71 -28.88 -3.02 4.28
N SER A 72 -28.27 -1.86 4.56
CA SER A 72 -27.34 -1.70 5.68
C SER A 72 -27.90 -2.14 7.05
N PRO A 73 -29.17 -1.90 7.43
CA PRO A 73 -29.67 -2.32 8.74
C PRO A 73 -29.60 -3.84 8.93
N PHE A 74 -29.93 -4.62 7.88
CA PHE A 74 -29.86 -6.10 7.92
C PHE A 74 -28.41 -6.59 7.90
N THR A 75 -27.56 -5.96 7.07
CA THR A 75 -26.14 -6.29 6.99
C THR A 75 -25.46 -6.03 8.33
N VAL A 76 -25.67 -4.88 8.94
CA VAL A 76 -25.11 -4.53 10.26
C VAL A 76 -25.55 -5.51 11.34
N LYS A 77 -26.85 -5.91 11.36
CA LYS A 77 -27.35 -6.89 12.33
C LYS A 77 -26.67 -8.25 12.18
N ARG A 78 -26.44 -8.70 10.93
CA ARG A 78 -25.74 -9.95 10.62
C ARG A 78 -24.25 -9.87 11.02
N LEU A 79 -23.59 -8.78 10.68
CA LEU A 79 -22.20 -8.52 11.05
C LEU A 79 -22.01 -8.50 12.58
N ALA A 80 -22.89 -7.79 13.31
CA ALA A 80 -22.81 -7.75 14.77
C ALA A 80 -22.99 -9.13 15.42
N ARG A 81 -23.87 -9.99 14.86
CA ARG A 81 -23.99 -11.39 15.33
C ARG A 81 -22.72 -12.20 15.07
N TRP A 82 -22.12 -12.03 13.89
CA TRP A 82 -20.89 -12.72 13.54
C TRP A 82 -19.73 -12.23 14.41
N VAL A 83 -19.55 -10.93 14.61
CA VAL A 83 -18.54 -10.35 15.50
C VAL A 83 -18.67 -10.92 16.92
N ARG A 84 -19.91 -11.00 17.47
CA ARG A 84 -20.11 -11.63 18.79
C ARG A 84 -19.77 -13.11 18.82
N ALA A 85 -19.98 -13.84 17.72
CA ALA A 85 -19.64 -15.26 17.64
C ALA A 85 -18.14 -15.53 17.63
N ILE A 86 -17.35 -14.68 16.95
CA ILE A 86 -15.89 -14.84 16.90
C ILE A 86 -15.17 -14.21 18.10
N GLN A 87 -15.83 -13.30 18.83
CA GLN A 87 -15.30 -12.63 20.02
C GLN A 87 -13.89 -12.05 19.82
N PRO A 88 -13.68 -11.10 18.88
CA PRO A 88 -12.40 -10.45 18.75
C PRO A 88 -12.20 -9.48 19.93
N ASP A 89 -10.97 -9.38 20.40
CA ASP A 89 -10.60 -8.39 21.44
C ASP A 89 -10.60 -6.97 20.85
N LEU A 90 -10.21 -6.85 19.58
CA LEU A 90 -10.12 -5.59 18.83
C LEU A 90 -10.38 -5.85 17.35
N ALA A 91 -10.81 -4.82 16.64
CA ALA A 91 -10.88 -4.85 15.19
C ALA A 91 -9.95 -3.80 14.56
N LEU A 92 -9.41 -4.10 13.35
CA LEU A 92 -8.51 -3.25 12.59
C LEU A 92 -9.06 -3.04 11.17
N GLY A 93 -9.43 -1.79 10.85
CA GLY A 93 -9.74 -1.39 9.48
C GLY A 93 -8.45 -1.10 8.70
N ALA A 94 -8.11 -1.96 7.74
CA ALA A 94 -6.84 -1.89 7.07
C ALA A 94 -6.71 -0.73 6.06
N MET A 95 -7.83 -0.22 5.56
CA MET A 95 -7.91 0.97 4.70
C MET A 95 -9.37 1.40 4.61
N ALA A 96 -9.64 2.71 4.68
CA ALA A 96 -10.99 3.25 4.62
C ALA A 96 -11.70 2.91 3.30
N GLY A 97 -12.93 2.43 3.41
CA GLY A 97 -13.77 2.06 2.28
C GLY A 97 -15.21 2.56 2.39
N PRO A 98 -15.96 2.67 1.27
CA PRO A 98 -17.29 3.28 1.24
C PRO A 98 -18.35 2.62 2.14
N LEU A 99 -18.19 1.32 2.46
CA LEU A 99 -19.12 0.56 3.28
C LEU A 99 -18.67 0.34 4.74
N ASP A 100 -17.52 0.89 5.13
CA ASP A 100 -16.90 0.64 6.45
C ASP A 100 -17.75 1.09 7.63
N LEU A 101 -18.62 2.09 7.44
CA LEU A 101 -19.59 2.49 8.47
C LEU A 101 -20.50 1.35 8.91
N MET A 102 -20.72 0.34 8.06
CA MET A 102 -21.53 -0.86 8.43
C MET A 102 -20.73 -1.72 9.42
N MET A 103 -19.44 -1.97 9.17
CA MET A 103 -18.59 -2.73 10.09
C MET A 103 -18.41 -1.96 11.40
N HIS A 104 -18.11 -0.66 11.33
CA HIS A 104 -18.03 0.19 12.50
C HIS A 104 -19.31 0.09 13.38
N THR A 105 -20.50 0.24 12.78
CA THR A 105 -21.77 0.14 13.51
C THR A 105 -21.97 -1.26 14.11
N ALA A 106 -21.53 -2.30 13.43
CA ALA A 106 -21.60 -3.67 13.93
C ALA A 106 -20.66 -3.90 15.12
N LEU A 107 -19.44 -3.39 15.06
CA LEU A 107 -18.44 -3.45 16.15
C LEU A 107 -18.95 -2.72 17.41
N ARG A 108 -19.47 -1.52 17.25
CA ARG A 108 -20.09 -0.76 18.37
C ARG A 108 -21.25 -1.52 19.01
N ARG A 109 -22.12 -2.16 18.21
CA ARG A 109 -23.22 -3.01 18.72
C ARG A 109 -22.75 -4.29 19.40
N ALA A 110 -21.56 -4.75 19.06
CA ALA A 110 -20.93 -5.91 19.68
C ALA A 110 -20.06 -5.56 20.90
N GLY A 111 -19.82 -4.28 21.17
CA GLY A 111 -18.94 -3.82 22.25
C GLY A 111 -17.43 -4.04 21.96
N VAL A 112 -17.06 -4.14 20.68
CA VAL A 112 -15.66 -4.38 20.26
C VAL A 112 -15.02 -3.07 19.88
N PRO A 113 -13.90 -2.67 20.54
CA PRO A 113 -13.11 -1.50 20.15
C PRO A 113 -12.44 -1.72 18.79
N TYR A 114 -12.14 -0.63 18.09
CA TYR A 114 -11.49 -0.75 16.79
C TYR A 114 -10.50 0.38 16.51
N ALA A 115 -9.44 0.02 15.78
CA ALA A 115 -8.50 0.94 15.19
C ALA A 115 -8.72 1.05 13.68
N VAL A 116 -8.34 2.19 13.09
CA VAL A 116 -8.28 2.37 11.64
C VAL A 116 -6.88 2.72 11.20
N VAL A 117 -6.45 2.10 10.10
CA VAL A 117 -5.17 2.44 9.45
C VAL A 117 -5.39 3.66 8.57
N VAL A 118 -4.60 4.70 8.83
CA VAL A 118 -4.60 5.93 8.05
C VAL A 118 -3.44 5.89 7.07
N HIS A 119 -3.76 5.66 5.80
CA HIS A 119 -2.78 5.62 4.73
C HIS A 119 -2.33 7.03 4.34
N ASP A 120 -3.28 7.92 4.11
CA ASP A 120 -3.04 9.30 3.68
C ASP A 120 -3.78 10.25 4.60
N ALA A 121 -3.07 11.22 5.18
CA ALA A 121 -3.70 12.29 5.96
C ALA A 121 -4.36 13.34 5.06
N ASP A 122 -3.79 13.57 3.89
CA ASP A 122 -4.24 14.53 2.89
C ASP A 122 -4.57 13.81 1.56
N PRO A 123 -5.52 14.33 0.76
CA PRO A 123 -5.84 13.75 -0.54
C PRO A 123 -4.72 14.02 -1.54
N HIS A 124 -4.36 13.02 -2.34
CA HIS A 124 -3.46 13.23 -3.48
C HIS A 124 -4.25 13.72 -4.70
N PRO A 125 -3.74 14.71 -5.46
CA PRO A 125 -4.40 15.22 -6.64
C PRO A 125 -4.71 14.12 -7.68
N GLY A 126 -5.98 14.02 -8.08
CA GLY A 126 -6.44 13.03 -9.06
C GLY A 126 -6.64 11.61 -8.50
N ASP A 127 -6.53 11.43 -7.18
CA ASP A 127 -6.68 10.15 -6.51
C ASP A 127 -7.94 10.10 -5.63
N GLY A 128 -8.54 8.92 -5.50
CA GLY A 128 -9.68 8.68 -4.63
C GLY A 128 -11.05 8.83 -5.30
N TYR A 129 -12.09 8.84 -4.48
CA TYR A 129 -13.49 9.00 -4.87
C TYR A 129 -14.12 10.18 -4.11
N PRO A 130 -15.22 10.77 -4.63
CA PRO A 130 -15.90 11.86 -3.95
C PRO A 130 -16.23 11.50 -2.49
N LEU A 131 -16.05 12.46 -1.57
CA LEU A 131 -16.32 12.30 -0.15
C LEU A 131 -15.43 11.30 0.61
N GLN A 132 -14.41 10.73 -0.04
CA GLN A 132 -13.49 9.77 0.60
C GLN A 132 -12.86 10.33 1.88
N MET A 133 -12.31 11.54 1.80
CA MET A 133 -11.66 12.17 2.96
C MET A 133 -12.65 12.48 4.09
N GLN A 134 -13.89 12.83 3.75
CA GLN A 134 -14.94 13.05 4.75
C GLN A 134 -15.32 11.75 5.46
N LEU A 135 -15.47 10.65 4.71
CA LEU A 135 -15.71 9.34 5.27
C LEU A 135 -14.52 8.89 6.15
N GLN A 136 -13.30 9.03 5.66
CA GLN A 136 -12.10 8.72 6.42
C GLN A 136 -12.05 9.52 7.74
N ARG A 137 -12.29 10.85 7.68
CA ARG A 137 -12.34 11.69 8.87
C ARG A 137 -13.40 11.21 9.88
N MET A 138 -14.59 10.85 9.38
CA MET A 138 -15.68 10.32 10.23
C MET A 138 -15.28 8.99 10.88
N LEU A 139 -14.61 8.08 10.15
CA LEU A 139 -14.13 6.80 10.70
C LEU A 139 -13.03 7.04 11.74
N MET A 140 -12.08 7.94 11.47
CA MET A 140 -11.02 8.30 12.42
C MET A 140 -11.60 8.94 13.71
N GLN A 141 -12.59 9.82 13.60
CA GLN A 141 -13.24 10.43 14.77
C GLN A 141 -13.90 9.40 15.69
N ARG A 142 -14.46 8.34 15.11
CA ARG A 142 -15.20 7.28 15.83
C ARG A 142 -14.32 6.12 16.27
N ALA A 143 -13.13 5.95 15.69
CA ALA A 143 -12.19 4.91 16.07
C ALA A 143 -11.66 5.13 17.50
N ASP A 144 -11.34 4.07 18.21
CA ASP A 144 -10.76 4.12 19.53
C ASP A 144 -9.25 4.40 19.47
N ALA A 145 -8.57 3.99 18.39
CA ALA A 145 -7.19 4.29 18.10
C ALA A 145 -6.96 4.48 16.58
N LEU A 146 -5.88 5.16 16.21
CA LEU A 146 -5.42 5.32 14.82
C LEU A 146 -4.12 4.53 14.65
N VAL A 147 -3.99 3.84 13.52
CA VAL A 147 -2.72 3.22 13.09
C VAL A 147 -2.15 4.07 11.96
N VAL A 148 -0.96 4.60 12.14
CA VAL A 148 -0.28 5.47 11.17
C VAL A 148 0.96 4.78 10.62
N LEU A 149 1.21 4.95 9.32
CA LEU A 149 2.23 4.20 8.60
C LEU A 149 3.55 4.98 8.42
N SER A 150 3.61 6.22 8.92
CA SER A 150 4.81 7.04 8.96
C SER A 150 4.69 8.17 9.99
N ALA A 151 5.82 8.72 10.41
CA ALA A 151 5.87 9.92 11.25
C ALA A 151 5.26 11.13 10.54
N HIS A 152 5.41 11.19 9.20
CA HIS A 152 4.79 12.23 8.38
C HIS A 152 3.26 12.23 8.53
N VAL A 153 2.61 11.08 8.36
CA VAL A 153 1.15 10.96 8.54
C VAL A 153 0.74 11.28 9.97
N ALA A 154 1.49 10.81 10.98
CA ALA A 154 1.21 11.13 12.37
C ALA A 154 1.21 12.64 12.63
N ALA A 155 2.24 13.36 12.19
CA ALA A 155 2.34 14.81 12.34
C ALA A 155 1.17 15.54 11.66
N ARG A 156 0.82 15.16 10.44
CA ARG A 156 -0.31 15.75 9.72
C ARG A 156 -1.65 15.53 10.45
N LEU A 157 -1.86 14.36 11.05
CA LEU A 157 -3.08 14.09 11.83
C LEU A 157 -3.14 14.92 13.11
N VAL A 158 -2.01 15.16 13.77
CA VAL A 158 -1.95 16.09 14.93
C VAL A 158 -2.37 17.50 14.49
N GLU A 159 -1.85 18.01 13.38
CA GLU A 159 -2.24 19.31 12.82
C GLU A 159 -3.74 19.36 12.44
N GLN A 160 -4.33 18.25 12.06
CA GLN A 160 -5.76 18.12 11.75
C GLN A 160 -6.66 17.93 12.98
N GLY A 161 -6.10 17.97 14.19
CA GLY A 161 -6.85 17.91 15.46
C GLY A 161 -7.11 16.49 15.98
N PHE A 162 -6.30 15.50 15.58
CA PHE A 162 -6.38 14.12 16.08
C PHE A 162 -5.32 13.80 17.14
N GLY A 163 -4.60 14.80 17.66
CA GLY A 163 -3.48 14.61 18.61
C GLY A 163 -3.85 13.91 19.91
N ASP A 164 -5.09 14.05 20.37
CA ASP A 164 -5.58 13.42 21.60
C ASP A 164 -5.96 11.93 21.42
N LYS A 165 -6.00 11.41 20.19
CA LYS A 165 -6.30 10.00 19.94
C LYS A 165 -5.04 9.13 20.10
N PRO A 166 -5.16 7.92 20.70
CA PRO A 166 -4.07 6.96 20.70
C PRO A 166 -3.62 6.69 19.26
N MET A 167 -2.33 6.94 18.97
CA MET A 167 -1.73 6.68 17.66
C MET A 167 -0.71 5.54 17.77
N ILE A 168 -0.94 4.48 17.01
CA ILE A 168 -0.05 3.33 16.91
C ILE A 168 0.77 3.50 15.65
N ARG A 169 2.08 3.73 15.79
CA ARG A 169 2.97 3.88 14.65
C ARG A 169 3.50 2.53 14.21
N THR A 170 3.38 2.26 12.93
CA THR A 170 3.93 1.09 12.24
C THR A 170 4.39 1.50 10.84
N VAL A 171 4.75 0.56 10.01
CA VAL A 171 5.00 0.79 8.58
C VAL A 171 4.06 -0.07 7.76
N LEU A 172 3.93 0.26 6.48
CA LEU A 172 3.12 -0.55 5.56
C LEU A 172 3.67 -1.99 5.51
N PRO A 173 2.82 -3.01 5.72
CA PRO A 173 3.25 -4.40 5.64
C PRO A 173 3.91 -4.70 4.30
N GLN A 174 4.99 -5.46 4.35
CA GLN A 174 5.64 -5.95 3.14
C GLN A 174 4.91 -7.19 2.63
N PRO A 175 4.52 -7.22 1.35
CA PRO A 175 3.86 -8.39 0.78
C PRO A 175 4.81 -9.61 0.78
N SER A 176 4.26 -10.80 1.00
CA SER A 176 5.02 -12.04 0.86
C SER A 176 5.25 -12.33 -0.63
N ILE A 177 6.46 -12.12 -1.11
CA ILE A 177 6.86 -12.35 -2.50
C ILE A 177 8.03 -13.34 -2.50
N ILE A 178 7.83 -14.51 -3.07
CA ILE A 178 8.79 -15.60 -3.09
C ILE A 178 9.05 -16.08 -4.53
N GLY A 179 10.18 -16.78 -4.73
CA GLY A 179 10.47 -17.46 -6.00
C GLY A 179 10.87 -16.54 -7.15
N LEU A 180 11.24 -15.28 -6.88
CA LEU A 180 11.68 -14.36 -7.93
C LEU A 180 13.12 -14.66 -8.36
N PRO A 181 13.45 -14.45 -9.66
CA PRO A 181 14.83 -14.49 -10.15
C PRO A 181 15.74 -13.53 -9.39
N ALA A 182 17.02 -13.87 -9.26
CA ALA A 182 18.01 -12.96 -8.71
C ALA A 182 18.15 -11.68 -9.55
N VAL A 183 18.49 -10.56 -8.91
CA VAL A 183 18.80 -9.32 -9.60
C VAL A 183 19.97 -9.54 -10.56
N ARG A 184 19.87 -9.02 -11.80
CA ARG A 184 20.86 -9.14 -12.88
C ARG A 184 21.16 -10.58 -13.36
N ALA A 185 20.31 -11.54 -13.05
CA ALA A 185 20.49 -12.91 -13.55
C ALA A 185 20.44 -13.01 -15.09
N HIS A 186 19.95 -11.96 -15.77
CA HIS A 186 19.82 -11.91 -17.25
C HIS A 186 21.08 -11.46 -17.99
N GLY A 187 22.13 -10.94 -17.31
CA GLY A 187 23.40 -10.52 -17.94
C GLY A 187 23.32 -9.32 -18.90
N GLY A 188 22.15 -8.68 -19.05
CA GLY A 188 21.92 -7.51 -19.91
C GLY A 188 21.99 -6.19 -19.18
N PRO A 189 21.58 -5.06 -19.83
CA PRO A 189 21.48 -3.76 -19.21
C PRO A 189 20.54 -3.78 -18.00
N PHE A 190 20.76 -2.84 -17.04
CA PHE A 190 19.92 -2.73 -15.85
C PHE A 190 18.45 -2.52 -16.21
N ARG A 191 17.57 -3.29 -15.60
CA ARG A 191 16.13 -3.27 -15.81
C ARG A 191 15.43 -2.48 -14.71
N LEU A 192 14.95 -1.29 -15.06
CA LEU A 192 14.25 -0.40 -14.15
C LEU A 192 12.74 -0.47 -14.36
N LEU A 193 11.98 -0.60 -13.30
CA LEU A 193 10.53 -0.60 -13.32
C LEU A 193 9.98 0.61 -12.58
N SER A 194 9.13 1.39 -13.25
CA SER A 194 8.20 2.33 -12.62
C SER A 194 6.80 1.76 -12.75
N PHE A 195 6.13 1.45 -11.63
CA PHE A 195 4.81 0.86 -11.75
C PHE A 195 3.81 1.43 -10.74
N GLY A 196 2.50 1.34 -11.06
CA GLY A 196 1.40 1.88 -10.28
C GLY A 196 0.63 2.96 -11.05
N ARG A 197 -0.21 3.72 -10.37
CA ARG A 197 -1.00 4.78 -11.04
C ARG A 197 -0.10 5.85 -11.65
N LEU A 198 -0.37 6.22 -12.90
CA LEU A 198 0.41 7.23 -13.65
C LEU A 198 -0.22 8.61 -13.45
N LEU A 199 -0.12 9.16 -12.25
CA LEU A 199 -0.68 10.45 -11.84
C LEU A 199 0.42 11.50 -11.66
N ALA A 200 0.07 12.78 -11.72
CA ALA A 200 1.02 13.89 -11.69
C ALA A 200 1.95 13.87 -10.46
N TYR A 201 1.43 13.56 -9.26
CA TYR A 201 2.23 13.51 -8.06
C TYR A 201 3.32 12.41 -8.07
N LYS A 202 3.25 11.47 -9.01
CA LYS A 202 4.28 10.44 -9.22
C LYS A 202 5.55 10.98 -9.91
N GLY A 203 5.54 12.24 -10.37
CA GLY A 203 6.72 12.90 -10.93
C GLY A 203 7.24 12.23 -12.20
N LEU A 204 6.34 11.84 -13.12
CA LEU A 204 6.72 11.21 -14.39
C LEU A 204 7.50 12.16 -15.31
N ASP A 205 7.29 13.46 -15.18
CA ASP A 205 8.09 14.51 -15.80
C ASP A 205 9.53 14.48 -15.30
N LEU A 206 9.72 14.46 -13.98
CA LEU A 206 11.03 14.33 -13.33
C LEU A 206 11.75 13.06 -13.78
N LEU A 207 11.03 11.94 -13.86
CA LEU A 207 11.56 10.67 -14.33
C LEU A 207 12.01 10.75 -15.79
N ALA A 208 11.20 11.36 -16.69
CA ALA A 208 11.53 11.48 -18.10
C ALA A 208 12.82 12.29 -18.31
N GLU A 209 12.96 13.43 -17.62
CA GLU A 209 14.13 14.28 -17.71
C GLU A 209 15.39 13.58 -17.15
N ALA A 210 15.28 12.88 -16.01
CA ALA A 210 16.39 12.14 -15.43
C ALA A 210 16.83 10.97 -16.34
N LEU A 211 15.87 10.19 -16.89
CA LEU A 211 16.17 9.10 -17.80
C LEU A 211 16.84 9.59 -19.10
N ALA A 212 16.43 10.75 -19.61
CA ALA A 212 17.10 11.36 -20.78
C ALA A 212 18.58 11.65 -20.52
N GLN A 213 18.96 11.99 -19.30
CA GLN A 213 20.36 12.18 -18.89
C GLN A 213 21.10 10.86 -18.67
N VAL A 214 20.44 9.88 -18.01
CA VAL A 214 21.02 8.55 -17.77
C VAL A 214 21.34 7.83 -19.09
N GLN A 215 20.41 7.80 -20.02
CA GLN A 215 20.55 7.07 -21.31
C GLN A 215 21.71 7.58 -22.18
N ARG A 216 22.17 8.83 -21.99
CA ARG A 216 23.36 9.37 -22.67
C ARG A 216 24.66 8.85 -22.10
N GLN A 217 24.65 8.39 -20.84
CA GLN A 217 25.84 7.96 -20.11
C GLN A 217 25.94 6.44 -20.02
N GLN A 218 24.82 5.79 -19.69
CA GLN A 218 24.78 4.35 -19.47
C GLN A 218 23.42 3.78 -19.91
N PRO A 219 23.36 2.82 -20.84
CA PRO A 219 22.11 2.21 -21.29
C PRO A 219 21.36 1.53 -20.15
N MET A 220 20.04 1.74 -20.11
CA MET A 220 19.11 1.13 -19.16
C MET A 220 17.84 0.73 -19.90
N VAL A 221 17.24 -0.42 -19.55
CA VAL A 221 15.94 -0.82 -20.06
C VAL A 221 14.88 -0.47 -19.02
N VAL A 222 13.90 0.33 -19.41
CA VAL A 222 12.89 0.88 -18.48
C VAL A 222 11.49 0.44 -18.91
N ARG A 223 10.72 -0.05 -17.97
CA ARG A 223 9.27 -0.22 -18.13
C ARG A 223 8.54 0.73 -17.19
N VAL A 224 7.60 1.49 -17.75
CA VAL A 224 6.65 2.32 -17.02
C VAL A 224 5.28 1.70 -17.20
N VAL A 225 4.72 1.09 -16.16
CA VAL A 225 3.51 0.26 -16.26
C VAL A 225 2.46 0.73 -15.25
N GLY A 226 1.26 1.07 -15.73
CA GLY A 226 0.19 1.48 -14.86
C GLY A 226 -0.89 2.26 -15.59
N GLN A 227 -1.95 2.63 -14.90
CA GLN A 227 -3.05 3.37 -15.48
C GLN A 227 -3.03 4.83 -15.04
N GLY A 228 -3.22 5.74 -15.99
CA GLY A 228 -3.37 7.17 -15.77
C GLY A 228 -3.80 7.92 -17.02
N PRO A 229 -3.99 9.25 -16.91
CA PRO A 229 -4.31 10.07 -18.07
C PRO A 229 -3.16 10.09 -19.07
N GLU A 230 -3.47 10.07 -20.35
CA GLU A 230 -2.47 10.35 -21.38
C GLU A 230 -2.07 11.82 -21.30
N GLY A 231 -0.76 12.08 -21.46
CA GLY A 231 -0.21 13.43 -21.37
C GLY A 231 1.19 13.54 -21.93
N ARG A 232 1.74 14.76 -21.85
CA ARG A 232 3.08 15.09 -22.35
C ARG A 232 4.17 14.27 -21.64
N GLU A 233 3.96 13.92 -20.38
CA GLU A 233 4.90 13.17 -19.56
C GLU A 233 5.08 11.73 -20.10
N LEU A 234 3.96 11.05 -20.42
CA LEU A 234 3.98 9.72 -21.04
C LEU A 234 4.53 9.75 -22.46
N ALA A 235 4.21 10.81 -23.23
CA ALA A 235 4.77 11.01 -24.55
C ALA A 235 6.29 11.20 -24.49
N ALA A 236 6.80 12.00 -23.56
CA ALA A 236 8.22 12.21 -23.34
C ALA A 236 8.94 10.90 -22.97
N LEU A 237 8.36 10.10 -22.08
CA LEU A 237 8.90 8.78 -21.71
C LEU A 237 8.96 7.83 -22.91
N ARG A 238 7.90 7.75 -23.73
CA ARG A 238 7.87 6.90 -24.95
C ARG A 238 8.91 7.30 -26.00
N ALA A 239 9.31 8.57 -26.01
CA ALA A 239 10.32 9.06 -26.95
C ALA A 239 11.77 8.67 -26.57
N LEU A 240 12.00 8.19 -25.34
CA LEU A 240 13.34 7.82 -24.89
C LEU A 240 13.74 6.43 -25.35
N PRO A 241 14.99 6.23 -25.78
CA PRO A 241 15.49 4.90 -26.16
C PRO A 241 15.44 3.95 -24.96
N GLY A 242 15.05 2.70 -25.19
CA GLY A 242 15.00 1.68 -24.14
C GLY A 242 13.89 1.84 -23.10
N VAL A 243 12.96 2.79 -23.30
CA VAL A 243 11.79 3.00 -22.43
C VAL A 243 10.52 2.48 -23.09
N THR A 244 9.79 1.64 -22.38
CA THR A 244 8.45 1.14 -22.77
C THR A 244 7.41 1.65 -21.78
N VAL A 245 6.32 2.23 -22.30
CA VAL A 245 5.20 2.73 -21.49
C VAL A 245 3.95 1.91 -21.79
N GLU A 246 3.43 1.24 -20.77
CA GLU A 246 2.19 0.45 -20.80
C GLU A 246 1.12 1.17 -19.93
N ASN A 247 0.32 2.04 -20.57
CA ASN A 247 -0.75 2.75 -19.87
C ASN A 247 -1.98 1.86 -19.77
N ARG A 248 -2.05 1.07 -18.72
CA ARG A 248 -3.12 0.09 -18.47
C ARG A 248 -3.23 -0.25 -16.99
N TRP A 249 -4.37 -0.81 -16.59
CA TRP A 249 -4.48 -1.47 -15.28
C TRP A 249 -3.51 -2.66 -15.19
N VAL A 250 -2.88 -2.81 -14.02
CA VAL A 250 -2.01 -3.94 -13.69
C VAL A 250 -2.75 -4.85 -12.74
N PRO A 251 -3.17 -6.06 -13.18
CA PRO A 251 -3.77 -7.05 -12.30
C PRO A 251 -2.82 -7.49 -11.19
N GLU A 252 -3.35 -7.78 -10.01
CA GLU A 252 -2.56 -8.25 -8.87
C GLU A 252 -1.70 -9.48 -9.21
N ALA A 253 -2.25 -10.41 -9.99
CA ALA A 253 -1.55 -11.62 -10.42
C ALA A 253 -0.32 -11.36 -11.32
N GLU A 254 -0.22 -10.18 -11.96
CA GLU A 254 0.90 -9.81 -12.82
C GLU A 254 2.08 -9.18 -12.04
N ILE A 255 1.83 -8.66 -10.85
CA ILE A 255 2.84 -7.95 -10.05
C ILE A 255 4.11 -8.80 -9.82
N PRO A 256 4.02 -10.10 -9.46
CA PRO A 256 5.22 -10.93 -9.30
C PRO A 256 6.06 -11.03 -10.58
N ALA A 257 5.43 -11.10 -11.75
CA ALA A 257 6.15 -11.16 -13.03
C ALA A 257 6.87 -9.84 -13.34
N LEU A 258 6.24 -8.69 -13.08
CA LEU A 258 6.87 -7.37 -13.21
C LEU A 258 8.07 -7.21 -12.27
N LEU A 259 7.92 -7.60 -11.01
CA LEU A 259 9.01 -7.58 -10.03
C LEU A 259 10.13 -8.56 -10.42
N GLY A 260 9.77 -9.75 -10.92
CA GLY A 260 10.73 -10.74 -11.40
C GLY A 260 11.57 -10.26 -12.61
N TRP A 261 10.97 -9.43 -13.46
CA TRP A 261 11.66 -8.81 -14.58
C TRP A 261 12.65 -7.72 -14.16
N ALA A 262 12.35 -6.96 -13.12
CA ALA A 262 13.10 -5.77 -12.72
C ALA A 262 14.35 -6.10 -11.89
N ASP A 263 15.42 -5.34 -12.07
CA ASP A 263 16.55 -5.26 -11.13
C ASP A 263 16.27 -4.26 -10.03
N GLY A 264 15.61 -3.16 -10.37
CA GLY A 264 15.23 -2.11 -9.43
C GLY A 264 13.93 -1.42 -9.81
N LEU A 265 13.35 -0.74 -8.83
CA LEU A 265 12.17 0.09 -8.99
C LEU A 265 12.52 1.56 -8.76
N VAL A 266 11.82 2.45 -9.47
CA VAL A 266 11.96 3.90 -9.29
C VAL A 266 10.64 4.53 -8.86
N LEU A 267 10.72 5.38 -7.83
CA LEU A 267 9.65 6.20 -7.31
C LEU A 267 10.08 7.67 -7.35
N SER A 268 9.79 8.34 -8.44
CA SER A 268 10.11 9.76 -8.69
C SER A 268 9.09 10.72 -8.06
N HIS A 269 8.43 10.31 -7.00
CA HIS A 269 7.27 11.01 -6.43
C HIS A 269 7.59 12.44 -5.99
N ARG A 270 6.64 13.34 -6.17
CA ARG A 270 6.64 14.70 -5.62
C ARG A 270 5.98 14.77 -4.26
N GLU A 271 5.08 13.82 -4.00
CA GLU A 271 4.36 13.65 -2.73
C GLU A 271 4.11 12.16 -2.46
N ALA A 272 4.24 11.73 -1.22
CA ALA A 272 3.86 10.39 -0.80
C ALA A 272 3.72 10.29 0.73
N SER A 273 2.67 9.70 1.23
CA SER A 273 2.55 9.31 2.64
C SER A 273 3.34 8.03 2.92
N GLN A 274 3.22 7.06 2.03
CA GLN A 274 3.97 5.80 1.90
C GLN A 274 3.74 5.22 0.49
N SER A 275 4.37 4.07 0.18
CA SER A 275 4.19 3.43 -1.12
C SER A 275 4.14 1.90 -1.04
N GLY A 276 3.04 1.31 -1.53
CA GLY A 276 2.94 -0.13 -1.74
C GLY A 276 4.00 -0.67 -2.72
N VAL A 277 4.40 0.16 -3.68
CA VAL A 277 5.48 -0.18 -4.63
C VAL A 277 6.84 -0.23 -3.94
N ALA A 278 7.13 0.70 -3.00
CA ALA A 278 8.33 0.63 -2.19
C ALA A 278 8.34 -0.63 -1.31
N ALA A 279 7.22 -0.94 -0.65
CA ALA A 279 7.09 -2.16 0.14
C ALA A 279 7.34 -3.42 -0.72
N ALA A 280 6.79 -3.47 -1.93
CA ALA A 280 7.00 -4.57 -2.88
C ALA A 280 8.46 -4.67 -3.36
N ALA A 281 9.13 -3.54 -3.64
CA ALA A 281 10.54 -3.50 -4.02
C ALA A 281 11.42 -4.10 -2.92
N LEU A 282 11.24 -3.65 -1.69
CA LEU A 282 12.00 -4.10 -0.53
C LEU A 282 11.73 -5.59 -0.23
N ALA A 283 10.47 -6.02 -0.25
CA ALA A 283 10.07 -7.41 -0.05
C ALA A 283 10.65 -8.36 -1.12
N SER A 284 10.70 -7.89 -2.37
CA SER A 284 11.21 -8.66 -3.52
C SER A 284 12.74 -8.57 -3.68
N ARG A 285 13.45 -7.92 -2.76
CA ARG A 285 14.89 -7.68 -2.83
C ARG A 285 15.31 -7.02 -4.16
N ARG A 286 14.54 -6.07 -4.63
CA ARG A 286 14.91 -5.23 -5.76
C ARG A 286 15.56 -3.96 -5.25
N PHE A 287 16.43 -3.37 -6.05
CA PHE A 287 16.88 -2.01 -5.75
C PHE A 287 15.67 -1.06 -5.72
N LEU A 288 15.75 -0.06 -4.87
CA LEU A 288 14.78 1.02 -4.81
C LEU A 288 15.50 2.35 -5.01
N VAL A 289 15.14 3.09 -6.03
CA VAL A 289 15.51 4.50 -6.18
C VAL A 289 14.26 5.32 -5.89
N ALA A 290 14.28 6.18 -4.88
CA ALA A 290 13.10 6.95 -4.50
C ALA A 290 13.45 8.38 -4.09
N THR A 291 12.56 9.32 -4.41
CA THR A 291 12.65 10.69 -3.91
C THR A 291 12.33 10.74 -2.41
N ARG A 292 13.01 11.65 -1.71
CA ARG A 292 12.89 11.86 -0.25
C ARG A 292 11.66 12.72 0.07
N VAL A 293 10.47 12.15 -0.10
CA VAL A 293 9.20 12.83 0.19
C VAL A 293 8.35 12.05 1.21
N GLY A 294 7.67 12.78 2.06
CA GLY A 294 6.74 12.22 3.05
C GLY A 294 7.35 11.06 3.85
N GLY A 295 6.66 9.93 3.88
CA GLY A 295 7.10 8.73 4.59
C GLY A 295 8.02 7.79 3.82
N LEU A 296 8.41 8.07 2.56
CA LEU A 296 9.21 7.15 1.76
C LEU A 296 10.59 6.88 2.34
N ALA A 297 11.25 7.92 2.90
CA ALA A 297 12.56 7.75 3.53
C ALA A 297 12.48 6.87 4.79
N GLU A 298 11.45 7.07 5.60
CA GLU A 298 11.19 6.23 6.78
C GLU A 298 10.88 4.78 6.39
N GLN A 299 10.11 4.58 5.31
CA GLN A 299 9.78 3.26 4.78
C GLN A 299 11.00 2.53 4.21
N ALA A 300 11.92 3.24 3.56
CA ALA A 300 13.18 2.69 3.07
C ALA A 300 14.12 2.33 4.22
N GLY A 301 14.12 3.12 5.32
CA GLY A 301 15.02 2.95 6.47
C GLY A 301 16.48 2.93 6.04
N ASP A 302 17.28 2.13 6.73
CA ASP A 302 18.71 1.93 6.45
C ASP A 302 18.96 0.79 5.45
N ASN A 303 18.00 0.46 4.60
CA ASN A 303 18.15 -0.62 3.62
C ASN A 303 19.21 -0.23 2.58
N PRO A 304 20.34 -0.98 2.47
CA PRO A 304 21.45 -0.64 1.57
C PRO A 304 21.05 -0.74 0.08
N SER A 305 19.94 -1.37 -0.24
CA SER A 305 19.41 -1.46 -1.61
C SER A 305 18.48 -0.31 -1.97
N ALA A 306 18.23 0.63 -1.05
CA ALA A 306 17.40 1.80 -1.26
C ALA A 306 18.24 3.09 -1.37
N LEU A 307 18.21 3.71 -2.53
CA LEU A 307 18.87 4.99 -2.79
C LEU A 307 17.83 6.11 -2.74
N MET A 308 17.93 6.95 -1.72
CA MET A 308 17.08 8.12 -1.56
C MET A 308 17.71 9.35 -2.21
N CYS A 309 16.94 10.09 -3.02
CA CYS A 309 17.38 11.30 -3.71
C CYS A 309 16.44 12.48 -3.44
N ASP A 310 16.88 13.69 -3.73
CA ASP A 310 16.03 14.87 -3.65
C ASP A 310 15.08 14.95 -4.86
N VAL A 311 14.06 15.81 -4.78
CA VAL A 311 13.03 15.97 -5.82
C VAL A 311 13.55 16.92 -6.92
N ASP A 312 14.64 16.52 -7.54
CA ASP A 312 15.24 17.24 -8.68
C ASP A 312 15.90 16.26 -9.67
N VAL A 313 16.01 16.71 -10.91
CA VAL A 313 16.53 15.91 -12.02
C VAL A 313 17.95 15.42 -11.79
N ALA A 314 18.83 16.28 -11.27
CA ALA A 314 20.25 15.97 -11.10
C ALA A 314 20.45 14.92 -10.01
N SER A 315 19.72 15.02 -8.89
CA SER A 315 19.76 14.07 -7.79
C SER A 315 19.22 12.70 -8.20
N LEU A 316 18.08 12.68 -8.90
CA LEU A 316 17.49 11.43 -9.41
C LEU A 316 18.40 10.78 -10.48
N THR A 317 19.00 11.57 -11.38
CA THR A 317 19.98 11.08 -12.37
C THR A 317 21.17 10.40 -11.69
N ARG A 318 21.76 11.05 -10.68
CA ARG A 318 22.89 10.47 -9.92
C ARG A 318 22.50 9.15 -9.25
N ALA A 319 21.33 9.10 -8.63
CA ALA A 319 20.85 7.88 -7.97
C ALA A 319 20.62 6.73 -8.99
N LEU A 320 20.04 7.04 -10.15
CA LEU A 320 19.80 6.07 -11.24
C LEU A 320 21.11 5.56 -11.89
N LEU A 321 22.15 6.37 -11.93
CA LEU A 321 23.48 5.92 -12.36
C LEU A 321 24.16 5.08 -11.27
N ALA A 322 24.11 5.53 -10.02
CA ALA A 322 24.74 4.85 -8.89
C ALA A 322 24.15 3.44 -8.64
N VAL A 323 22.84 3.27 -8.74
CA VAL A 323 22.20 1.97 -8.51
C VAL A 323 22.71 0.87 -9.45
N GLN A 324 23.16 1.24 -10.64
CA GLN A 324 23.67 0.30 -11.63
C GLN A 324 25.03 -0.30 -11.25
N THR A 325 25.76 0.34 -10.34
CA THR A 325 27.09 -0.12 -9.90
C THR A 325 27.06 -0.85 -8.55
N LEU A 326 25.93 -0.82 -7.84
CA LEU A 326 25.82 -1.49 -6.55
C LEU A 326 25.84 -3.02 -6.70
N PRO A 327 26.41 -3.74 -5.74
CA PRO A 327 26.29 -5.21 -5.69
C PRO A 327 24.83 -5.61 -5.53
N PRO A 328 24.42 -6.78 -6.08
CA PRO A 328 23.05 -7.28 -5.90
C PRO A 328 22.63 -7.31 -4.43
N PRO A 329 21.36 -6.99 -4.13
CA PRO A 329 20.87 -7.00 -2.75
C PRO A 329 21.09 -8.35 -2.08
N SER A 330 21.83 -8.35 -0.96
CA SER A 330 22.10 -9.51 -0.13
C SER A 330 21.35 -9.38 1.20
N GLY A 331 20.85 -10.48 1.77
CA GLY A 331 20.19 -10.48 3.08
C GLY A 331 18.72 -10.92 3.03
N HIS A 332 18.15 -11.14 4.20
CA HIS A 332 16.76 -11.55 4.36
C HIS A 332 15.87 -10.33 4.57
N ALA A 333 14.65 -10.37 4.05
CA ALA A 333 13.62 -9.39 4.38
C ALA A 333 13.18 -9.58 5.85
N VAL A 334 13.93 -8.99 6.81
CA VAL A 334 13.73 -9.19 8.25
C VAL A 334 12.68 -8.23 8.84
N ALA A 335 12.32 -7.18 8.10
CA ALA A 335 11.49 -6.08 8.64
C ALA A 335 10.05 -6.49 9.03
N GLY A 336 9.41 -7.45 8.34
CA GLY A 336 7.99 -7.73 8.51
C GLY A 336 7.60 -8.29 9.89
N ALA A 337 8.42 -9.15 10.50
CA ALA A 337 8.10 -9.76 11.79
C ALA A 337 8.17 -8.74 12.95
N ALA A 338 9.21 -7.92 13.00
CA ALA A 338 9.37 -6.88 14.02
C ALA A 338 8.23 -5.83 13.94
N GLN A 339 7.81 -5.49 12.75
CA GLN A 339 6.70 -4.56 12.50
C GLN A 339 5.36 -5.11 12.97
N SER A 340 5.10 -6.39 12.71
CA SER A 340 3.89 -7.07 13.19
C SER A 340 3.84 -7.17 14.71
N VAL A 341 4.99 -7.41 15.36
CA VAL A 341 5.11 -7.39 16.82
C VAL A 341 4.84 -5.99 17.38
N ALA A 342 5.42 -4.95 16.77
CA ALA A 342 5.20 -3.56 17.18
C ALA A 342 3.71 -3.16 17.04
N LEU A 343 3.07 -3.52 15.93
CA LEU A 343 1.64 -3.31 15.73
C LEU A 343 0.81 -4.04 16.79
N ALA A 344 1.09 -5.33 17.03
CA ALA A 344 0.36 -6.11 18.04
C ALA A 344 0.49 -5.55 19.45
N ASN A 345 1.68 -5.07 19.82
CA ASN A 345 1.92 -4.42 21.12
C ASN A 345 1.19 -3.07 21.23
N GLY A 346 1.21 -2.26 20.16
CA GLY A 346 0.45 -1.01 20.11
C GLY A 346 -1.05 -1.24 20.22
N LEU A 347 -1.60 -2.25 19.54
CA LEU A 347 -3.01 -2.62 19.64
C LEU A 347 -3.38 -3.10 21.05
N ARG A 348 -2.50 -3.87 21.73
CA ARG A 348 -2.72 -4.25 23.13
C ARG A 348 -2.76 -3.04 24.07
N ALA A 349 -1.82 -2.10 23.90
CA ALA A 349 -1.76 -0.89 24.72
C ALA A 349 -2.98 0.02 24.52
N ALA A 350 -3.57 0.05 23.32
CA ALA A 350 -4.78 0.83 23.04
C ALA A 350 -6.06 0.22 23.64
N LEU A 351 -6.01 -1.05 24.12
CA LEU A 351 -7.15 -1.71 24.79
C LEU A 351 -7.14 -1.53 26.30
N GLN A 352 -6.02 -1.06 26.87
CA GLN A 352 -5.88 -0.74 28.30
C GLN A 352 -6.44 0.66 28.60
#